data_16717184d4e8debe5fc66fb00fdc4fd1
#
_entry.id   16717184d4e8debe5fc66fb00fdc4fd1
#
_cell.length_a   1.000
_cell.length_b   1.000
_cell.length_c   1.000
_cell.angle_alpha   90.00
_cell.angle_beta   90.00
_cell.angle_gamma   90.00
#
_symmetry.space_group_name_H-M   'P 1'
#
loop_
_entity.id
_entity.type
_entity.pdbx_description
1 polymer ?
#
loop_
_entity_poly.entity_id
_entity_poly.type
_entity_poly.pdbx_seq_one_letter_code
_entity_poly.pdbx_strand_id
1 'polypeptide(L)'
;MNVKNKSASARHILVKTESEAEKIKQLIAKGADFGVMARKHSTCSSAKKGGNLGEFSPGQMVKAFDNVVFKLPIHVVHGPIKTQFGFHLIETIYRD
;
A
#
# COMPACT_ATOMS: atom_id res chain seq x y z
N MET A 1 5.15 12.70 30.32
CA MET A 1 5.42 11.67 29.54
C MET A 1 5.18 11.88 28.11
N ASN A 2 6.02 11.42 27.36
CA ASN A 2 5.95 11.63 26.04
C ASN A 2 5.33 10.52 25.35
N VAL A 3 4.27 10.74 24.68
CA VAL A 3 3.75 9.74 23.79
C VAL A 3 4.35 10.02 22.46
N LYS A 4 5.19 9.11 22.04
CA LYS A 4 5.77 9.27 20.76
C LYS A 4 4.73 9.04 19.71
N ASN A 5 4.58 9.98 18.83
CA ASN A 5 3.68 9.82 17.70
C ASN A 5 4.26 8.79 16.76
N LYS A 6 3.46 7.80 16.44
CA LYS A 6 3.88 6.81 15.46
C LYS A 6 3.69 7.38 14.07
N SER A 7 4.59 7.01 13.17
CA SER A 7 4.44 7.34 11.77
C SER A 7 4.98 6.21 10.92
N ALA A 8 4.53 6.18 9.69
CA ALA A 8 4.98 5.19 8.72
C ALA A 8 4.96 5.79 7.34
N SER A 9 5.69 5.17 6.44
CA SER A 9 5.66 5.50 5.03
C SER A 9 5.31 4.22 4.27
N ALA A 10 4.44 4.34 3.29
CA ALA A 10 3.98 3.19 2.52
C ALA A 10 3.69 3.57 1.09
N ARG A 11 3.60 2.56 0.24
CA ARG A 11 3.12 2.76 -1.13
C ARG A 11 2.07 1.71 -1.41
N HIS A 12 1.16 2.03 -2.33
CA HIS A 12 0.08 1.11 -2.64
C HIS A 12 -0.32 1.17 -4.11
N ILE A 13 -1.04 0.13 -4.53
CA ILE A 13 -1.65 0.07 -5.83
C ILE A 13 -3.12 -0.22 -5.60
N LEU A 14 -3.99 0.64 -6.10
CA LEU A 14 -5.44 0.49 -5.95
C LEU A 14 -6.05 0.12 -7.28
N VAL A 15 -6.79 -0.99 -7.31
CA VAL A 15 -7.48 -1.44 -8.52
C VAL A 15 -8.91 -1.84 -8.17
N LYS A 16 -9.72 -2.06 -9.20
CA LYS A 16 -11.16 -2.28 -9.01
C LYS A 16 -11.52 -3.70 -8.64
N THR A 17 -10.71 -4.69 -9.02
CA THR A 17 -11.06 -6.09 -8.80
C THR A 17 -9.93 -6.84 -8.11
N GLU A 18 -10.32 -7.85 -7.36
CA GLU A 18 -9.36 -8.71 -6.68
C GLU A 18 -8.48 -9.45 -7.68
N SER A 19 -9.09 -9.90 -8.77
CA SER A 19 -8.36 -10.60 -9.82
C SER A 19 -7.22 -9.77 -10.40
N GLU A 20 -7.49 -8.50 -10.66
CA GLU A 20 -6.47 -7.60 -11.16
C GLU A 20 -5.35 -7.40 -10.15
N ALA A 21 -5.71 -7.23 -8.88
CA ALA A 21 -4.72 -7.07 -7.81
C ALA A 21 -3.83 -8.32 -7.69
N GLU A 22 -4.44 -9.51 -7.77
CA GLU A 22 -3.68 -10.75 -7.70
C GLU A 22 -2.69 -10.87 -8.84
N LYS A 23 -3.09 -10.53 -10.05
CA LYS A 23 -2.20 -10.57 -11.20
C LYS A 23 -1.00 -9.66 -11.01
N ILE A 24 -1.25 -8.44 -10.55
CA ILE A 24 -0.18 -7.47 -10.35
C ILE A 24 0.76 -7.95 -9.25
N LYS A 25 0.21 -8.50 -8.16
CA LYS A 25 1.02 -9.04 -7.07
C LYS A 25 1.95 -10.13 -7.56
N GLN A 26 1.45 -11.02 -8.42
CA GLN A 26 2.27 -12.08 -8.98
C GLN A 26 3.37 -11.54 -9.87
N LEU A 27 3.07 -10.52 -10.67
CA LEU A 27 4.09 -9.90 -11.53
C LEU A 27 5.20 -9.27 -10.69
N ILE A 28 4.83 -8.61 -9.59
CA ILE A 28 5.81 -8.02 -8.69
C ILE A 28 6.66 -9.12 -8.04
N ALA A 29 6.04 -10.22 -7.64
CA ALA A 29 6.75 -11.35 -7.06
C ALA A 29 7.78 -11.93 -8.02
N LYS A 30 7.53 -11.79 -9.33
CA LYS A 30 8.44 -12.28 -10.36
C LYS A 30 9.44 -11.24 -10.84
N GLY A 31 9.47 -10.08 -10.18
CA GLY A 31 10.48 -9.08 -10.47
C GLY A 31 9.97 -7.77 -11.08
N ALA A 32 8.68 -7.64 -11.36
CA ALA A 32 8.16 -6.37 -11.88
C ALA A 32 8.32 -5.29 -10.82
N ASP A 33 8.62 -4.08 -11.25
CA ASP A 33 8.82 -2.96 -10.35
C ASP A 33 7.48 -2.44 -9.82
N PHE A 34 7.39 -2.31 -8.50
CA PHE A 34 6.16 -1.85 -7.84
C PHE A 34 5.73 -0.48 -8.37
N GLY A 35 6.66 0.47 -8.44
CA GLY A 35 6.35 1.83 -8.87
C GLY A 35 5.84 1.88 -10.29
N VAL A 36 6.42 1.07 -11.18
CA VAL A 36 5.97 0.99 -12.57
C VAL A 36 4.55 0.41 -12.62
N MET A 37 4.29 -0.64 -11.85
CA MET A 37 2.97 -1.25 -11.81
C MET A 37 1.94 -0.26 -11.27
N ALA A 38 2.31 0.54 -10.27
CA ALA A 38 1.43 1.56 -9.72
C ALA A 38 1.07 2.60 -10.77
N ARG A 39 2.07 3.08 -11.51
CA ARG A 39 1.83 4.09 -12.55
C ARG A 39 0.93 3.57 -13.65
N LYS A 40 1.07 2.29 -13.99
CA LYS A 40 0.28 1.70 -15.07
C LYS A 40 -1.14 1.34 -14.66
N HIS A 41 -1.33 0.89 -13.43
CA HIS A 41 -2.58 0.22 -13.07
C HIS A 41 -3.36 0.89 -11.94
N SER A 42 -2.71 1.63 -11.06
CA SER A 42 -3.40 2.16 -9.88
C SER A 42 -4.37 3.27 -10.26
N THR A 43 -5.56 3.22 -9.66
CA THR A 43 -6.57 4.24 -9.88
C THR A 43 -6.45 5.40 -8.87
N CYS A 44 -5.54 5.29 -7.91
CA CYS A 44 -5.31 6.34 -6.94
C CYS A 44 -4.40 7.41 -7.53
N SER A 45 -4.57 8.65 -7.10
CA SER A 45 -3.72 9.75 -7.57
C SER A 45 -2.25 9.54 -7.24
N SER A 46 -1.95 8.75 -6.21
CA SER A 46 -0.56 8.42 -5.86
C SER A 46 0.14 7.60 -6.95
N ALA A 47 -0.60 7.09 -7.94
CA ALA A 47 0.00 6.35 -9.05
C ALA A 47 1.13 7.13 -9.70
N LYS A 48 0.96 8.45 -9.84
CA LYS A 48 1.98 9.31 -10.45
C LYS A 48 3.30 9.28 -9.71
N LYS A 49 3.26 8.94 -8.41
CA LYS A 49 4.45 8.87 -7.57
C LYS A 49 4.87 7.42 -7.32
N GLY A 50 4.48 6.52 -8.21
CA GLY A 50 4.79 5.10 -8.04
C GLY A 50 4.04 4.46 -6.88
N GLY A 51 2.91 5.04 -6.50
CA GLY A 51 2.09 4.55 -5.40
C GLY A 51 2.48 5.12 -4.04
N ASN A 52 3.50 5.96 -3.98
CA ASN A 52 4.01 6.47 -2.71
C ASN A 52 3.00 7.41 -2.06
N LEU A 53 2.63 7.10 -0.81
CA LEU A 53 1.67 7.88 -0.05
C LEU A 53 2.32 8.89 0.89
N GLY A 54 3.65 8.87 0.97
CA GLY A 54 4.36 9.70 1.92
C GLY A 54 4.22 9.16 3.34
N GLU A 55 4.47 10.02 4.30
CA GLU A 55 4.43 9.65 5.70
C GLU A 55 3.08 9.98 6.31
N PHE A 56 2.58 9.11 7.16
CA PHE A 56 1.29 9.32 7.81
C PHE A 56 1.26 8.61 9.16
N SER A 57 0.25 8.96 9.97
CA SER A 57 0.06 8.42 11.31
C SER A 57 -1.15 7.49 11.37
N PRO A 58 -1.24 6.64 12.41
CA PRO A 58 -2.43 5.81 12.59
C PRO A 58 -3.69 6.67 12.63
N GLY A 59 -4.74 6.18 12.00
CA GLY A 59 -6.02 6.89 11.98
C GLY A 59 -6.22 7.79 10.78
N GLN A 60 -5.18 8.05 10.02
CA GLN A 60 -5.30 8.89 8.83
C GLN A 60 -5.80 8.12 7.61
N MET A 61 -5.59 6.80 7.60
CA MET A 61 -6.08 5.95 6.53
C MET A 61 -7.23 5.09 7.05
N VAL A 62 -7.93 4.41 6.16
CA VAL A 62 -8.98 3.49 6.59
C VAL A 62 -8.36 2.37 7.43
N LYS A 63 -9.17 1.81 8.33
CA LYS A 63 -8.69 0.85 9.31
C LYS A 63 -7.99 -0.36 8.71
N ALA A 64 -8.52 -0.89 7.63
CA ALA A 64 -7.92 -2.06 6.99
C ALA A 64 -6.51 -1.75 6.49
N PHE A 65 -6.29 -0.53 6.00
CA PHE A 65 -5.00 -0.08 5.54
C PHE A 65 -4.04 0.09 6.72
N ASP A 66 -4.51 0.73 7.79
CA ASP A 66 -3.70 0.92 9.00
C ASP A 66 -3.23 -0.42 9.57
N ASN A 67 -4.11 -1.42 9.59
CA ASN A 67 -3.75 -2.74 10.14
C ASN A 67 -2.56 -3.35 9.39
N VAL A 68 -2.47 -3.12 8.10
CA VAL A 68 -1.34 -3.62 7.32
C VAL A 68 -0.10 -2.80 7.64
N VAL A 69 -0.20 -1.48 7.52
CA VAL A 69 0.97 -0.61 7.61
C VAL A 69 1.59 -0.62 9.00
N PHE A 70 0.77 -0.66 10.04
CA PHE A 70 1.29 -0.52 11.40
C PHE A 70 1.50 -1.85 12.13
N LYS A 71 1.12 -2.97 11.52
CA LYS A 71 1.21 -4.27 12.21
C LYS A 71 1.93 -5.37 11.46
N LEU A 72 1.94 -5.33 10.13
CA LEU A 72 2.51 -6.41 9.34
C LEU A 72 3.94 -6.11 8.90
N PRO A 73 4.71 -7.12 8.49
CA PRO A 73 6.11 -6.91 8.12
C PRO A 73 6.29 -5.84 7.05
N ILE A 74 7.34 -5.03 7.21
CA ILE A 74 7.68 -4.01 6.21
C ILE A 74 8.40 -4.67 5.04
N HIS A 75 8.44 -3.97 3.92
CA HIS A 75 9.13 -4.41 2.69
C HIS A 75 8.56 -5.70 2.09
N VAL A 76 7.30 -6.01 2.43
CA VAL A 76 6.58 -7.14 1.86
C VAL A 76 5.29 -6.58 1.26
N VAL A 77 4.94 -7.03 0.07
CA VAL A 77 3.69 -6.61 -0.57
C VAL A 77 2.55 -7.44 0.01
N HIS A 78 1.63 -6.77 0.70
CA HIS A 78 0.46 -7.39 1.30
C HIS A 78 -0.78 -7.13 0.47
N GLY A 79 -1.70 -8.06 0.45
CA GLY A 79 -2.96 -7.89 -0.24
C GLY A 79 -3.27 -9.06 -1.15
N PRO A 80 -4.40 -8.97 -1.86
CA PRO A 80 -5.28 -7.79 -1.97
C PRO A 80 -6.05 -7.50 -0.68
N ILE A 81 -6.08 -6.23 -0.32
CA ILE A 81 -6.82 -5.75 0.85
C ILE A 81 -8.04 -4.97 0.36
N LYS A 82 -9.22 -5.42 0.73
CA LYS A 82 -10.44 -4.75 0.28
C LYS A 82 -10.77 -3.55 1.17
N THR A 83 -11.11 -2.43 0.54
CA THR A 83 -11.64 -1.26 1.24
C THR A 83 -12.83 -0.74 0.43
N GLN A 84 -13.44 0.35 0.90
CA GLN A 84 -14.53 0.97 0.14
C GLN A 84 -14.08 1.51 -1.22
N PHE A 85 -12.78 1.67 -1.42
CA PHE A 85 -12.24 2.21 -2.67
C PHE A 85 -11.91 1.15 -3.71
N GLY A 86 -11.80 -0.10 -3.29
CA GLY A 86 -11.41 -1.20 -4.17
C GLY A 86 -10.45 -2.15 -3.47
N PHE A 87 -9.49 -2.65 -4.24
CA PHE A 87 -8.53 -3.63 -3.72
C PHE A 87 -7.12 -3.04 -3.77
N HIS A 88 -6.43 -3.10 -2.65
CA HIS A 88 -5.09 -2.51 -2.50
C HIS A 88 -4.02 -3.57 -2.39
N LEU A 89 -2.89 -3.30 -3.04
CA LEU A 89 -1.62 -3.96 -2.69
C LEU A 89 -0.83 -2.91 -1.92
N ILE A 90 -0.33 -3.26 -0.75
CA ILE A 90 0.30 -2.32 0.17
C ILE A 90 1.67 -2.81 0.58
N GLU A 91 2.65 -1.94 0.47
CA GLU A 91 4.00 -2.23 0.97
C GLU A 91 4.43 -1.11 1.90
N THR A 92 4.71 -1.46 3.15
CA THR A 92 5.22 -0.48 4.11
C THR A 92 6.71 -0.33 3.90
N ILE A 93 7.16 0.91 3.73
CA ILE A 93 8.56 1.21 3.48
C ILE A 93 9.30 1.33 4.80
N TYR A 94 8.71 2.01 5.78
CA TYR A 94 9.25 2.04 7.13
C TYR A 94 8.13 2.42 8.11
N ARG A 95 8.38 2.15 9.39
CA ARG A 95 7.53 2.67 10.46
C ARG A 95 8.35 2.79 11.72
N ASP A 96 7.91 3.72 12.57
CA ASP A 96 8.53 3.90 13.88
C ASP A 96 8.26 2.74 14.80
#